data_fe465510a1a8061dbfd7b8dcbecbb5a2
#
_entry.id   fe465510a1a8061dbfd7b8dcbecbb5a2
#
_cell.length_a   1.000
_cell.length_b   1.000
_cell.length_c   1.000
_cell.angle_alpha   90.00
_cell.angle_beta   90.00
_cell.angle_gamma   90.00
#
_symmetry.space_group_name_H-M   'P 1'
#
loop_
_entity.id
_entity.type
_entity.pdbx_description
1 polymer ?
#
loop_
_entity_poly.entity_id
_entity_poly.type
_entity_poly.pdbx_seq_one_letter_code
_entity_poly.pdbx_strand_id
1 'polypeptide(L)'
;VRPAAGFKWSDGTTGEKKLRWEIVKRTPTAGDFTFTAPENLEYDGTAKEATVRWSTGGDRAMGMGYWPDNTFTVVYKQNGKVVAAPTDMGTYQVYVTVPGNEDINAVSELTDPSWTFTIPHTGNHQWGDWQHDDTQHWRSCAVPGCQVKDSLGSHDGTATCTKRATCSICGAAYGTKDPNHHDLTHHDGTAATCTQPGSLEYWQGSDCH
;
A
#
# COMPACT_ATOMS: atom_id res chain seq x y z
N VAL A 1 -47.43 -37.58 17.32
CA VAL A 1 -48.21 -37.07 16.20
C VAL A 1 -49.02 -38.22 15.59
N ARG A 2 -50.30 -38.00 15.26
CA ARG A 2 -51.15 -38.97 14.57
C ARG A 2 -51.55 -38.40 13.18
N PRO A 3 -51.69 -39.23 12.16
CA PRO A 3 -52.31 -38.78 10.92
C PRO A 3 -53.75 -38.35 11.17
N ALA A 4 -54.25 -37.41 10.38
CA ALA A 4 -55.64 -37.02 10.43
C ALA A 4 -56.57 -38.24 10.05
N ALA A 5 -57.83 -38.17 10.46
CA ALA A 5 -58.81 -39.23 10.12
C ALA A 5 -58.87 -39.46 8.63
N GLY A 6 -58.74 -40.74 8.21
CA GLY A 6 -58.72 -41.16 6.80
C GLY A 6 -57.34 -41.12 6.16
N PHE A 7 -56.28 -40.67 6.84
CA PHE A 7 -54.91 -40.66 6.33
C PHE A 7 -54.05 -41.74 7.01
N LYS A 8 -53.00 -42.17 6.30
CA LYS A 8 -51.98 -43.09 6.79
C LYS A 8 -50.60 -42.49 6.62
N TRP A 9 -49.64 -42.91 7.47
CA TRP A 9 -48.24 -42.64 7.24
C TRP A 9 -47.79 -43.27 5.92
N SER A 10 -46.64 -42.77 5.39
CA SER A 10 -46.07 -43.35 4.14
C SER A 10 -45.75 -44.85 4.23
N ASP A 11 -45.59 -45.38 5.43
CA ASP A 11 -45.43 -46.82 5.68
C ASP A 11 -46.76 -47.57 5.85
N GLY A 12 -47.90 -46.95 5.55
CA GLY A 12 -49.23 -47.53 5.61
C GLY A 12 -49.86 -47.61 7.01
N THR A 13 -49.16 -47.21 8.08
CA THR A 13 -49.66 -47.26 9.45
C THR A 13 -50.57 -46.06 9.80
N THR A 14 -51.49 -46.23 10.78
CA THR A 14 -52.40 -45.17 11.31
C THR A 14 -52.10 -44.80 12.75
N GLY A 15 -51.18 -45.52 13.38
CA GLY A 15 -50.82 -45.32 14.78
C GLY A 15 -50.09 -44.01 15.07
N GLU A 16 -49.96 -43.68 16.34
CA GLU A 16 -49.16 -42.55 16.79
C GLU A 16 -47.68 -42.81 16.56
N LYS A 17 -46.98 -41.81 16.00
CA LYS A 17 -45.54 -41.82 15.87
C LYS A 17 -44.91 -40.73 16.70
N LYS A 18 -43.87 -41.07 17.46
CA LYS A 18 -42.97 -40.09 18.10
C LYS A 18 -41.94 -39.62 17.11
N LEU A 19 -42.04 -38.38 16.72
CA LEU A 19 -41.03 -37.74 15.91
C LEU A 19 -40.00 -37.10 16.87
N ARG A 20 -38.74 -37.41 16.68
CA ARG A 20 -37.64 -36.72 17.32
C ARG A 20 -37.13 -35.65 16.40
N TRP A 21 -36.93 -34.49 16.89
CA TRP A 21 -36.29 -33.39 16.18
C TRP A 21 -35.34 -32.70 17.18
N GLU A 22 -34.31 -32.11 16.68
CA GLU A 22 -33.28 -31.40 17.45
C GLU A 22 -33.12 -30.03 16.80
N ILE A 23 -33.05 -28.99 17.63
CA ILE A 23 -32.64 -27.68 17.18
C ILE A 23 -31.14 -27.59 17.38
N VAL A 24 -30.41 -27.46 16.29
CA VAL A 24 -28.96 -27.29 16.31
C VAL A 24 -28.61 -25.84 16.02
N LYS A 25 -27.59 -25.32 16.68
CA LYS A 25 -27.08 -23.98 16.37
C LYS A 25 -26.61 -23.93 14.94
N ARG A 26 -26.93 -22.83 14.25
CA ARG A 26 -26.42 -22.56 12.92
C ARG A 26 -25.01 -22.01 13.00
N THR A 27 -24.15 -22.37 12.04
CA THR A 27 -22.83 -21.78 11.85
C THR A 27 -22.90 -20.77 10.70
N PRO A 28 -22.62 -19.47 10.95
CA PRO A 28 -22.56 -18.45 9.90
C PRO A 28 -21.53 -18.77 8.82
N THR A 29 -21.84 -18.41 7.60
CA THR A 29 -20.99 -18.53 6.41
C THR A 29 -20.83 -17.16 5.74
N ALA A 30 -19.89 -17.01 4.82
CA ALA A 30 -19.71 -15.75 4.08
C ALA A 30 -20.98 -15.36 3.28
N GLY A 31 -21.73 -16.34 2.78
CA GLY A 31 -23.00 -16.13 2.06
C GLY A 31 -24.11 -15.49 2.90
N ASP A 32 -23.95 -15.44 4.22
CA ASP A 32 -24.92 -14.80 5.12
C ASP A 32 -24.70 -13.28 5.22
N PHE A 33 -23.65 -12.77 4.59
CA PHE A 33 -23.28 -11.36 4.64
C PHE A 33 -23.27 -10.72 3.24
N THR A 34 -23.61 -9.45 3.21
CA THR A 34 -23.39 -8.58 2.05
C THR A 34 -22.19 -7.70 2.33
N PHE A 35 -21.22 -7.73 1.45
CA PHE A 35 -20.03 -6.89 1.47
C PHE A 35 -20.18 -5.75 0.45
N THR A 36 -19.83 -4.54 0.85
CA THR A 36 -19.73 -3.38 -0.03
C THR A 36 -18.40 -2.68 0.22
N ALA A 37 -17.56 -2.59 -0.81
CA ALA A 37 -16.31 -1.87 -0.74
C ALA A 37 -16.54 -0.36 -0.52
N PRO A 38 -15.56 0.37 0.03
CA PRO A 38 -15.65 1.83 0.17
C PRO A 38 -15.80 2.51 -1.20
N GLU A 39 -16.57 3.60 -1.28
CA GLU A 39 -16.81 4.32 -2.53
C GLU A 39 -15.59 5.11 -3.00
N ASN A 40 -14.89 5.81 -2.09
CA ASN A 40 -13.70 6.60 -2.41
C ASN A 40 -12.45 5.85 -1.95
N LEU A 41 -11.79 5.18 -2.89
CA LEU A 41 -10.62 4.34 -2.62
C LEU A 41 -9.29 5.06 -2.81
N GLU A 42 -9.25 6.27 -3.40
CA GLU A 42 -7.98 7.00 -3.59
C GLU A 42 -7.34 7.31 -2.23
N TYR A 43 -6.03 7.14 -2.14
CA TYR A 43 -5.26 7.45 -0.94
C TYR A 43 -5.32 8.96 -0.63
N ASP A 44 -5.82 9.29 0.53
CA ASP A 44 -5.90 10.66 1.07
C ASP A 44 -5.49 10.72 2.56
N GLY A 45 -4.95 9.62 3.10
CA GLY A 45 -4.58 9.49 4.51
C GLY A 45 -5.75 9.27 5.45
N THR A 46 -6.98 9.14 4.93
CA THR A 46 -8.17 8.81 5.72
C THR A 46 -8.52 7.33 5.65
N ALA A 47 -9.19 6.82 6.68
CA ALA A 47 -9.64 5.43 6.72
C ALA A 47 -10.71 5.15 5.64
N LYS A 48 -10.57 4.03 4.93
CA LYS A 48 -11.51 3.53 3.92
C LYS A 48 -12.18 2.26 4.46
N GLU A 49 -13.28 2.42 5.16
CA GLU A 49 -13.97 1.30 5.78
C GLU A 49 -15.01 0.68 4.85
N ALA A 50 -14.96 -0.64 4.71
CA ALA A 50 -15.96 -1.40 3.99
C ALA A 50 -17.26 -1.50 4.82
N THR A 51 -18.38 -1.59 4.14
CA THR A 51 -19.67 -1.90 4.78
C THR A 51 -19.94 -3.38 4.68
N VAL A 52 -20.15 -4.04 5.82
CA VAL A 52 -20.59 -5.44 5.90
C VAL A 52 -21.91 -5.49 6.64
N ARG A 53 -22.87 -6.22 6.12
CA ARG A 53 -24.20 -6.38 6.71
C ARG A 53 -24.67 -7.82 6.60
N TRP A 54 -25.53 -8.25 7.52
CA TRP A 54 -26.29 -9.50 7.32
C TRP A 54 -27.13 -9.40 6.06
N SER A 55 -27.09 -10.41 5.22
CA SER A 55 -27.94 -10.50 4.02
C SER A 55 -29.41 -10.57 4.41
N THR A 56 -30.23 -9.68 3.86
CA THR A 56 -31.67 -9.61 4.16
C THR A 56 -32.47 -10.78 3.61
N GLY A 57 -31.87 -11.65 2.79
CA GLY A 57 -32.54 -12.77 2.11
C GLY A 57 -32.33 -14.15 2.72
N GLY A 58 -31.32 -14.32 3.59
CA GLY A 58 -30.88 -15.65 4.00
C GLY A 58 -31.85 -16.40 4.93
N ASP A 59 -32.47 -15.77 5.90
CA ASP A 59 -33.20 -16.50 6.94
C ASP A 59 -34.58 -15.97 7.36
N ARG A 60 -35.10 -14.91 6.72
CA ARG A 60 -36.48 -14.50 6.91
C ARG A 60 -37.47 -15.60 6.48
N ALA A 61 -37.07 -16.44 5.53
CA ALA A 61 -37.89 -17.56 5.05
C ALA A 61 -37.99 -18.70 6.08
N MET A 62 -37.14 -18.72 7.09
CA MET A 62 -37.11 -19.78 8.11
C MET A 62 -37.52 -19.29 9.53
N GLY A 63 -38.03 -18.06 9.62
CA GLY A 63 -38.57 -17.56 10.91
C GLY A 63 -37.48 -17.20 11.95
N MET A 64 -36.22 -17.16 11.56
CA MET A 64 -35.15 -16.69 12.42
C MET A 64 -35.13 -15.17 12.50
N GLY A 65 -34.93 -14.64 13.69
CA GLY A 65 -35.09 -13.23 13.99
C GLY A 65 -34.12 -12.32 13.20
N TYR A 66 -34.47 -11.04 13.14
CA TYR A 66 -33.61 -9.98 12.62
C TYR A 66 -32.31 -9.92 13.43
N TRP A 67 -31.18 -10.07 12.75
CA TRP A 67 -29.85 -9.88 13.31
C TRP A 67 -29.44 -8.41 13.09
N PRO A 68 -29.25 -7.63 14.15
CA PRO A 68 -28.75 -6.28 13.99
C PRO A 68 -27.29 -6.28 13.52
N ASP A 69 -26.89 -5.31 12.69
CA ASP A 69 -25.55 -5.19 12.11
C ASP A 69 -24.40 -5.13 13.16
N ASN A 70 -24.72 -4.88 14.42
CA ASN A 70 -23.75 -4.80 15.53
C ASN A 70 -23.47 -6.14 16.23
N THR A 71 -23.99 -7.26 15.73
CA THR A 71 -23.74 -8.61 16.30
C THR A 71 -22.45 -9.25 15.85
N PHE A 72 -21.64 -8.56 15.06
CA PHE A 72 -20.34 -9.02 14.59
C PHE A 72 -19.34 -7.87 14.57
N THR A 73 -18.05 -8.22 14.43
CA THR A 73 -16.97 -7.24 14.25
C THR A 73 -16.31 -7.43 12.89
N VAL A 74 -15.96 -6.32 12.26
CA VAL A 74 -15.21 -6.30 11.00
C VAL A 74 -13.73 -6.12 11.30
N VAL A 75 -12.89 -6.92 10.67
CA VAL A 75 -11.43 -6.91 10.82
C VAL A 75 -10.80 -6.81 9.44
N TYR A 76 -9.82 -5.94 9.29
CA TYR A 76 -9.06 -5.77 8.06
C TYR A 76 -7.68 -6.40 8.18
N LYS A 77 -7.23 -7.06 7.12
CA LYS A 77 -5.83 -7.52 7.03
C LYS A 77 -5.18 -7.01 5.75
N GLN A 78 -3.95 -6.55 5.90
CA GLN A 78 -3.07 -6.22 4.78
C GLN A 78 -1.83 -7.11 4.86
N ASN A 79 -1.50 -7.82 3.78
CA ASN A 79 -0.39 -8.78 3.75
C ASN A 79 -0.45 -9.80 4.92
N GLY A 80 -1.65 -10.26 5.27
CA GLY A 80 -1.89 -11.20 6.36
C GLY A 80 -1.82 -10.63 7.78
N LYS A 81 -1.49 -9.34 7.94
CA LYS A 81 -1.43 -8.66 9.25
C LYS A 81 -2.71 -7.87 9.50
N VAL A 82 -3.23 -7.97 10.73
CA VAL A 82 -4.37 -7.17 11.17
C VAL A 82 -3.98 -5.69 11.22
N VAL A 83 -4.86 -4.84 10.70
CA VAL A 83 -4.76 -3.38 10.76
C VAL A 83 -6.00 -2.81 11.41
N ALA A 84 -5.84 -1.72 12.17
CA ALA A 84 -6.95 -1.10 12.91
C ALA A 84 -7.97 -0.46 11.95
N ALA A 85 -7.48 0.22 10.92
CA ALA A 85 -8.29 0.82 9.87
C ALA A 85 -7.48 0.86 8.56
N PRO A 86 -8.12 0.70 7.39
CA PRO A 86 -7.44 0.74 6.08
C PRO A 86 -7.13 2.18 5.69
N THR A 87 -5.98 2.69 6.07
CA THR A 87 -5.53 4.06 5.75
C THR A 87 -4.42 4.10 4.72
N ASP A 88 -3.54 3.09 4.70
CA ASP A 88 -2.38 3.05 3.83
C ASP A 88 -2.74 2.49 2.44
N MET A 89 -1.87 2.77 1.47
CA MET A 89 -1.97 2.15 0.14
C MET A 89 -1.88 0.63 0.22
N GLY A 90 -2.56 -0.04 -0.69
CA GLY A 90 -2.46 -1.47 -0.88
C GLY A 90 -3.79 -2.20 -0.81
N THR A 91 -3.73 -3.52 -0.88
CA THR A 91 -4.92 -4.37 -0.92
C THR A 91 -5.24 -4.88 0.48
N TYR A 92 -6.51 -4.78 0.83
CA TYR A 92 -7.07 -5.22 2.10
C TYR A 92 -8.04 -6.36 1.87
N GLN A 93 -7.93 -7.39 2.70
CA GLN A 93 -8.89 -8.47 2.83
C GLN A 93 -9.75 -8.21 4.07
N VAL A 94 -11.06 -8.35 3.93
CA VAL A 94 -12.03 -8.11 5.00
C VAL A 94 -12.45 -9.43 5.63
N TYR A 95 -12.55 -9.44 6.95
CA TYR A 95 -12.94 -10.57 7.77
C TYR A 95 -14.06 -10.16 8.71
N VAL A 96 -14.89 -11.11 9.07
CA VAL A 96 -15.96 -10.96 10.06
C VAL A 96 -15.74 -11.95 11.20
N THR A 97 -15.90 -11.47 12.42
CA THR A 97 -15.97 -12.33 13.61
C THR A 97 -17.35 -12.21 14.22
N VAL A 98 -18.04 -13.33 14.29
CA VAL A 98 -19.38 -13.44 14.89
C VAL A 98 -19.24 -14.09 16.26
N PRO A 99 -19.61 -13.42 17.36
CA PRO A 99 -19.71 -14.07 18.66
C PRO A 99 -20.88 -15.05 18.65
N GLY A 100 -20.68 -16.22 19.24
CA GLY A 100 -21.78 -17.18 19.39
C GLY A 100 -22.84 -16.71 20.40
N ASN A 101 -24.05 -17.22 20.23
CA ASN A 101 -25.15 -17.03 21.18
C ASN A 101 -25.97 -18.32 21.34
N GLU A 102 -27.25 -18.24 21.79
CA GLU A 102 -28.10 -19.41 21.95
C GLU A 102 -28.45 -20.08 20.63
N ASP A 103 -28.51 -19.32 19.52
CA ASP A 103 -29.00 -19.79 18.21
C ASP A 103 -27.88 -20.04 17.19
N ILE A 104 -26.71 -19.37 17.33
CA ILE A 104 -25.61 -19.48 16.39
C ILE A 104 -24.28 -19.81 17.07
N ASN A 105 -23.46 -20.53 16.32
CA ASN A 105 -22.08 -20.82 16.70
C ASN A 105 -21.19 -19.60 16.48
N ALA A 106 -20.18 -19.41 17.35
CA ALA A 106 -19.13 -18.44 17.12
C ALA A 106 -18.32 -18.80 15.87
N VAL A 107 -17.99 -17.79 15.08
CA VAL A 107 -17.07 -17.92 13.94
C VAL A 107 -16.07 -16.78 13.98
N SER A 108 -14.79 -17.11 13.88
CA SER A 108 -13.72 -16.14 13.79
C SER A 108 -13.13 -16.12 12.38
N GLU A 109 -12.71 -14.93 11.93
CA GLU A 109 -12.03 -14.74 10.65
C GLU A 109 -12.79 -15.30 9.43
N LEU A 110 -14.10 -15.20 9.45
CA LEU A 110 -14.93 -15.53 8.30
C LEU A 110 -14.67 -14.52 7.18
N THR A 111 -14.40 -15.00 5.98
CA THR A 111 -14.11 -14.14 4.82
C THR A 111 -14.57 -14.83 3.53
N ASP A 112 -14.58 -14.05 2.45
CA ASP A 112 -14.75 -14.53 1.07
C ASP A 112 -13.64 -13.91 0.21
N PRO A 113 -13.12 -14.61 -0.81
CA PRO A 113 -12.10 -14.04 -1.71
C PRO A 113 -12.52 -12.74 -2.40
N SER A 114 -13.81 -12.49 -2.57
CA SER A 114 -14.35 -11.25 -3.13
C SER A 114 -14.42 -10.09 -2.13
N TRP A 115 -14.27 -10.34 -0.83
CA TRP A 115 -14.30 -9.30 0.21
C TRP A 115 -12.95 -8.58 0.30
N THR A 116 -12.58 -7.96 -0.78
CA THR A 116 -11.30 -7.27 -0.91
C THR A 116 -11.48 -5.93 -1.60
N PHE A 117 -10.61 -4.98 -1.28
CA PHE A 117 -10.51 -3.71 -1.98
C PHE A 117 -9.07 -3.21 -1.93
N THR A 118 -8.71 -2.32 -2.86
CA THR A 118 -7.37 -1.74 -2.95
C THR A 118 -7.47 -0.23 -2.82
N ILE A 119 -6.63 0.36 -1.97
CA ILE A 119 -6.41 1.79 -1.88
C ILE A 119 -5.24 2.12 -2.81
N PRO A 120 -5.48 2.70 -3.99
CA PRO A 120 -4.42 3.16 -4.89
C PRO A 120 -3.90 4.52 -4.45
N HIS A 121 -2.74 4.89 -4.98
CA HIS A 121 -2.22 6.25 -4.93
C HIS A 121 -1.81 6.65 -6.35
N THR A 122 -2.74 7.27 -7.06
CA THR A 122 -2.60 7.61 -8.47
C THR A 122 -2.37 9.09 -8.73
N GLY A 123 -2.56 9.94 -7.71
CA GLY A 123 -2.44 11.39 -7.82
C GLY A 123 -1.54 12.02 -6.75
N ASN A 124 -1.37 13.33 -6.84
CA ASN A 124 -0.73 14.23 -5.85
C ASN A 124 0.41 13.63 -5.01
N HIS A 125 1.47 13.16 -5.69
CA HIS A 125 2.65 12.65 -5.02
C HIS A 125 3.31 13.72 -4.17
N GLN A 126 3.59 13.41 -2.93
CA GLN A 126 4.43 14.21 -2.04
C GLN A 126 5.88 13.76 -2.22
N TRP A 127 6.74 14.64 -2.75
CA TRP A 127 8.11 14.29 -3.05
C TRP A 127 8.98 14.47 -1.81
N GLY A 128 9.75 13.42 -1.49
CA GLY A 128 10.77 13.45 -0.45
C GLY A 128 12.04 14.15 -0.92
N ASP A 129 13.09 14.01 -0.13
CA ASP A 129 14.41 14.56 -0.42
C ASP A 129 15.02 13.96 -1.69
N TRP A 130 15.99 14.70 -2.28
CA TRP A 130 16.77 14.22 -3.40
C TRP A 130 17.54 12.96 -3.03
N GLN A 131 17.44 11.96 -3.89
CA GLN A 131 18.21 10.73 -3.87
C GLN A 131 19.08 10.68 -5.12
N HIS A 132 20.20 9.98 -5.05
CA HIS A 132 21.12 9.86 -6.17
C HIS A 132 21.93 8.57 -6.10
N ASP A 133 22.46 8.16 -7.22
CA ASP A 133 23.58 7.24 -7.37
C ASP A 133 24.73 7.95 -8.11
N ASP A 134 25.71 7.23 -8.63
CA ASP A 134 26.83 7.83 -9.35
C ASP A 134 26.47 8.37 -10.75
N THR A 135 25.28 8.10 -11.26
CA THR A 135 24.85 8.40 -12.64
C THR A 135 23.63 9.30 -12.71
N GLN A 136 22.72 9.18 -11.75
CA GLN A 136 21.39 9.80 -11.80
C GLN A 136 20.95 10.34 -10.44
N HIS A 137 20.00 11.26 -10.50
CA HIS A 137 19.27 11.75 -9.34
C HIS A 137 17.76 11.60 -9.52
N TRP A 138 17.01 11.50 -8.42
CA TRP A 138 15.53 11.44 -8.42
C TRP A 138 14.99 11.84 -7.05
N ARG A 139 13.68 12.02 -6.99
CA ARG A 139 12.91 12.07 -5.72
C ARG A 139 11.91 10.93 -5.70
N SER A 140 11.77 10.26 -4.59
CA SER A 140 10.74 9.24 -4.38
C SER A 140 9.54 9.85 -3.69
N CYS A 141 8.35 9.32 -3.99
CA CYS A 141 7.15 9.70 -3.25
C CYS A 141 7.32 9.37 -1.77
N ALA A 142 6.96 10.31 -0.90
CA ALA A 142 7.06 10.16 0.57
C ALA A 142 5.94 9.27 1.15
N VAL A 143 4.92 8.93 0.36
CA VAL A 143 3.83 8.06 0.80
C VAL A 143 4.34 6.63 0.93
N PRO A 144 4.19 5.99 2.10
CA PRO A 144 4.68 4.63 2.32
C PRO A 144 4.11 3.64 1.29
N GLY A 145 5.00 2.86 0.67
CA GLY A 145 4.63 1.87 -0.35
C GLY A 145 4.51 2.41 -1.77
N CYS A 146 4.51 3.73 -2.00
CA CYS A 146 4.56 4.32 -3.33
C CYS A 146 5.95 4.16 -3.95
N GLN A 147 6.01 3.61 -5.16
CA GLN A 147 7.26 3.39 -5.91
C GLN A 147 7.51 4.45 -6.98
N VAL A 148 6.65 5.46 -7.05
CA VAL A 148 6.77 6.49 -8.08
C VAL A 148 7.93 7.40 -7.78
N LYS A 149 8.73 7.68 -8.81
CA LYS A 149 9.87 8.60 -8.78
C LYS A 149 9.58 9.79 -9.68
N ASP A 150 10.04 10.97 -9.25
CA ASP A 150 9.98 12.22 -10.00
C ASP A 150 11.39 12.70 -10.33
N SER A 151 11.48 13.51 -11.39
CA SER A 151 12.71 14.21 -11.79
C SER A 151 13.92 13.28 -11.96
N LEU A 152 13.67 12.06 -12.42
CA LEU A 152 14.73 11.12 -12.76
C LEU A 152 15.54 11.68 -13.91
N GLY A 153 16.81 11.97 -13.68
CA GLY A 153 17.69 12.56 -14.66
C GLY A 153 19.16 12.28 -14.38
N SER A 154 19.98 12.45 -15.42
CA SER A 154 21.44 12.37 -15.27
C SER A 154 21.94 13.57 -14.47
N HIS A 155 23.08 13.38 -13.81
CA HIS A 155 23.77 14.49 -13.15
C HIS A 155 24.31 15.47 -14.19
N ASP A 156 24.32 16.75 -13.83
CA ASP A 156 24.98 17.83 -14.57
C ASP A 156 26.14 18.36 -13.71
N GLY A 157 27.05 19.04 -14.34
CA GLY A 157 28.21 19.64 -13.69
C GLY A 157 29.52 19.13 -14.28
N THR A 158 30.61 19.75 -13.87
CA THR A 158 31.94 19.49 -14.42
C THR A 158 32.93 19.21 -13.30
N ALA A 159 33.68 18.13 -13.44
CA ALA A 159 34.77 17.79 -12.53
C ALA A 159 36.00 18.64 -12.87
N THR A 160 36.85 18.89 -11.87
CA THR A 160 38.19 19.47 -12.07
C THR A 160 39.25 18.46 -11.65
N CYS A 161 40.52 18.81 -11.83
CA CYS A 161 41.64 17.97 -11.39
C CYS A 161 41.68 17.75 -9.86
N THR A 162 41.09 18.63 -9.07
CA THR A 162 41.04 18.54 -7.60
C THR A 162 39.69 18.14 -7.05
N LYS A 163 38.58 18.39 -7.77
CA LYS A 163 37.21 18.19 -7.27
C LYS A 163 36.40 17.32 -8.23
N ARG A 164 35.54 16.46 -7.69
CA ARG A 164 34.50 15.75 -8.43
C ARG A 164 33.44 16.75 -8.91
N ALA A 165 32.73 16.40 -9.99
CA ALA A 165 31.57 17.18 -10.42
C ALA A 165 30.50 17.24 -9.31
N THR A 166 29.84 18.37 -9.19
CA THR A 166 28.70 18.55 -8.27
C THR A 166 27.46 18.83 -9.09
N CYS A 167 26.43 18.01 -8.92
CA CYS A 167 25.15 18.20 -9.63
C CYS A 167 24.46 19.46 -9.15
N SER A 168 24.04 20.32 -10.07
CA SER A 168 23.35 21.58 -9.74
C SER A 168 21.94 21.35 -9.18
N ILE A 169 21.32 20.20 -9.48
CA ILE A 169 19.95 19.87 -9.10
C ILE A 169 19.91 19.23 -7.70
N CYS A 170 20.67 18.16 -7.46
CA CYS A 170 20.63 17.43 -6.20
C CYS A 170 21.76 17.76 -5.24
N GLY A 171 22.77 18.55 -5.64
CA GLY A 171 23.91 18.94 -4.82
C GLY A 171 24.94 17.84 -4.58
N ALA A 172 24.74 16.63 -5.14
CA ALA A 172 25.64 15.51 -4.92
C ALA A 172 26.93 15.62 -5.73
N ALA A 173 28.05 15.23 -5.13
CA ALA A 173 29.31 15.05 -5.83
C ALA A 173 29.34 13.66 -6.48
N TYR A 174 29.54 13.59 -7.79
CA TYR A 174 29.47 12.35 -8.56
C TYR A 174 30.65 12.17 -9.51
N GLY A 175 30.79 10.96 -10.08
CA GLY A 175 31.84 10.65 -11.03
C GLY A 175 33.26 10.68 -10.42
N THR A 176 34.27 10.84 -11.26
CA THR A 176 35.68 10.96 -10.90
C THR A 176 36.19 12.37 -11.17
N LYS A 177 37.32 12.74 -10.56
CA LYS A 177 38.03 13.97 -10.91
C LYS A 177 38.51 13.88 -12.35
N ASP A 178 38.54 15.01 -13.05
CA ASP A 178 39.09 15.11 -14.40
C ASP A 178 40.53 15.67 -14.33
N PRO A 179 41.57 14.84 -14.50
CA PRO A 179 42.93 15.29 -14.39
C PRO A 179 43.36 16.29 -15.49
N ASN A 180 42.55 16.44 -16.53
CA ASN A 180 42.85 17.33 -17.66
C ASN A 180 42.08 18.65 -17.61
N HIS A 181 41.15 18.79 -16.65
CA HIS A 181 40.33 20.00 -16.49
C HIS A 181 40.94 20.91 -15.43
N HIS A 182 41.74 21.86 -15.89
CA HIS A 182 42.37 22.87 -15.05
C HIS A 182 41.78 24.25 -15.31
N ASP A 183 41.59 25.01 -14.24
CA ASP A 183 41.31 26.44 -14.34
C ASP A 183 42.65 27.14 -14.47
N LEU A 184 42.97 27.62 -15.68
CA LEU A 184 44.28 28.12 -16.05
C LEU A 184 44.28 29.67 -16.02
N THR A 185 45.25 30.26 -15.28
CA THR A 185 45.54 31.69 -15.32
C THR A 185 46.74 31.92 -16.22
N HIS A 186 46.60 32.83 -17.20
CA HIS A 186 47.67 33.28 -18.05
C HIS A 186 48.58 34.24 -17.35
N HIS A 187 49.87 34.04 -17.48
CA HIS A 187 50.93 34.93 -17.03
C HIS A 187 51.74 35.38 -18.24
N ASP A 188 51.78 36.69 -18.47
CA ASP A 188 52.53 37.27 -19.55
C ASP A 188 54.03 37.15 -19.33
N GLY A 189 54.74 36.88 -20.41
CA GLY A 189 56.21 36.94 -20.42
C GLY A 189 56.72 38.35 -20.32
N THR A 190 57.89 38.54 -19.75
CA THR A 190 58.58 39.83 -19.69
C THR A 190 59.87 39.76 -20.49
N ALA A 191 60.15 40.77 -21.28
CA ALA A 191 61.39 40.85 -22.01
C ALA A 191 62.59 41.05 -21.07
N ALA A 192 63.71 40.39 -21.38
CA ALA A 192 64.94 40.61 -20.67
C ALA A 192 65.44 42.05 -20.88
N THR A 193 66.02 42.65 -19.83
CA THR A 193 66.73 43.94 -19.91
C THR A 193 68.24 43.68 -19.69
N CYS A 194 69.03 44.73 -19.84
CA CYS A 194 70.46 44.58 -19.60
C CYS A 194 70.86 44.18 -18.16
N THR A 195 69.94 44.32 -17.21
CA THR A 195 70.16 44.11 -15.78
C THR A 195 69.21 43.08 -15.15
N GLN A 196 68.16 42.67 -15.84
CA GLN A 196 67.17 41.72 -15.37
C GLN A 196 66.87 40.64 -16.42
N PRO A 197 66.83 39.35 -16.01
CA PRO A 197 66.37 38.28 -16.91
C PRO A 197 64.89 38.48 -17.28
N GLY A 198 64.50 38.10 -18.49
CA GLY A 198 63.13 38.03 -18.90
C GLY A 198 62.46 36.73 -18.40
N SER A 199 61.15 36.67 -18.48
CA SER A 199 60.38 35.46 -18.27
C SER A 199 59.62 35.09 -19.53
N LEU A 200 59.38 33.85 -19.79
CA LEU A 200 58.45 33.39 -20.81
C LEU A 200 57.02 33.51 -20.32
N GLU A 201 56.06 33.68 -21.22
CA GLU A 201 54.66 33.49 -20.92
C GLU A 201 54.36 32.05 -20.54
N TYR A 202 53.45 31.85 -19.57
CA TYR A 202 53.04 30.53 -19.15
C TYR A 202 51.61 30.53 -18.59
N TRP A 203 51.00 29.36 -18.54
CA TRP A 203 49.72 29.14 -17.92
C TRP A 203 49.92 28.37 -16.62
N GLN A 204 49.27 28.82 -15.59
CA GLN A 204 49.32 28.16 -14.26
C GLN A 204 47.93 27.70 -13.83
N GLY A 205 47.84 26.45 -13.44
CA GLY A 205 46.63 25.93 -12.81
C GLY A 205 46.41 26.55 -11.44
N SER A 206 45.21 27.09 -11.19
CA SER A 206 44.88 27.70 -9.89
C SER A 206 44.68 26.63 -8.79
N ASP A 207 44.26 25.44 -9.17
CA ASP A 207 43.83 24.40 -8.24
C ASP A 207 44.82 23.21 -8.12
N CYS A 208 45.76 23.04 -9.04
CA CYS A 208 46.78 21.98 -9.02
C CYS A 208 48.08 22.51 -9.55
N HIS A 209 49.08 22.51 -8.71
CA HIS A 209 50.43 22.95 -9.00
C HIS A 209 51.26 21.89 -9.70
#